data_ba539604e4d9508e645cfcddf2b0d31d
#
_entry.id   ba539604e4d9508e645cfcddf2b0d31d
#
_cell.length_a   1.000
_cell.length_b   1.000
_cell.length_c   1.000
_cell.angle_alpha   90.00
_cell.angle_beta   90.00
_cell.angle_gamma   90.00
#
_symmetry.space_group_name_H-M   'P 1'
#
loop_
_entity.id
_entity.type
_entity.pdbx_description
1 polymer ?
#
loop_
_entity_poly.entity_id
_entity_poly.type
_entity_poly.pdbx_seq_one_letter_code
_entity_poly.pdbx_strand_id
1 'polypeptide(L)'
;MKRAKLPYAVPAATPAERPGTTSSRSRDRKAIRLGATYAWFRAVLVIALLALLTACSSQSGKPAETKPEVKPAELITARSAFQKLYVAARGWAEDAKPYRLESIVTTDGNGHDGKSAMWRGSFASSTKRSEKFYTWSGSTAEGAPERGVNPGTEDSYSPSNSSTQVFDVAFLKIDSDQALATAQKHGGDEILQKEPDTPVFYICDWNHNKNELVWHVIFGASRDTAKLTVAVDASTGDFLRVEK
;
A
#
# COMPACT_ATOMS: atom_id res chain seq x y z
N MET A 1 19.03 48.38 27.33
CA MET A 1 20.42 47.99 27.68
C MET A 1 20.82 46.72 26.98
N LYS A 2 21.96 46.82 26.24
CA LYS A 2 22.89 45.75 25.74
C LYS A 2 22.34 44.58 24.94
N ARG A 3 22.53 44.69 23.69
CA ARG A 3 23.17 43.93 22.57
C ARG A 3 24.04 42.75 23.02
N ALA A 4 23.86 41.57 22.33
CA ALA A 4 24.98 40.78 21.86
C ALA A 4 24.58 40.03 20.57
N LYS A 5 25.20 40.44 19.46
CA LYS A 5 25.40 39.67 18.22
C LYS A 5 26.64 38.80 18.40
N LEU A 6 26.67 37.62 17.77
CA LEU A 6 27.90 37.10 17.16
C LEU A 6 27.55 36.08 16.05
N PRO A 7 28.28 36.12 14.92
CA PRO A 7 28.05 35.29 13.74
C PRO A 7 28.98 34.07 13.71
N TYR A 8 28.57 33.01 13.04
CA TYR A 8 29.50 31.95 12.64
C TYR A 8 29.67 31.93 11.12
N ALA A 9 30.94 32.04 10.76
CA ALA A 9 31.43 32.03 9.40
C ALA A 9 31.51 30.59 8.85
N VAL A 10 31.30 30.52 7.53
CA VAL A 10 31.53 29.35 6.67
C VAL A 10 33.02 29.35 6.23
N PRO A 11 33.73 28.24 6.24
CA PRO A 11 34.95 28.13 5.44
C PRO A 11 34.67 27.41 4.11
N ALA A 12 35.16 28.06 3.04
CA ALA A 12 35.29 27.53 1.70
C ALA A 12 36.37 26.43 1.65
N ALA A 13 36.14 25.39 0.88
CA ALA A 13 37.18 24.41 0.52
C ALA A 13 37.42 24.47 -1.00
N THR A 14 38.70 24.59 -1.32
CA THR A 14 39.37 24.72 -2.60
C THR A 14 39.48 23.38 -3.36
N PRO A 15 39.59 23.36 -4.68
CA PRO A 15 39.67 22.15 -5.47
C PRO A 15 41.13 21.67 -5.62
N ALA A 16 41.28 20.33 -5.65
CA ALA A 16 42.58 19.69 -5.91
C ALA A 16 42.60 18.97 -7.28
N GLU A 17 43.69 19.23 -7.94
CA GLU A 17 44.17 18.88 -9.27
C GLU A 17 44.22 17.36 -9.59
N ARG A 18 44.15 17.12 -10.92
CA ARG A 18 44.57 15.86 -11.57
C ARG A 18 46.10 15.86 -11.80
N PRO A 19 46.71 14.69 -11.92
CA PRO A 19 47.65 14.48 -13.01
C PRO A 19 47.33 13.25 -13.86
N GLY A 20 47.48 13.45 -15.16
CA GLY A 20 47.50 12.40 -16.15
C GLY A 20 48.87 11.71 -16.24
N THR A 21 48.85 10.50 -16.81
CA THR A 21 50.03 9.99 -17.53
C THR A 21 49.59 9.03 -18.63
N THR A 22 50.06 9.36 -19.80
CA THR A 22 50.14 8.62 -21.05
C THR A 22 51.11 7.43 -20.93
N SER A 23 50.78 6.28 -21.55
CA SER A 23 51.81 5.38 -22.08
C SER A 23 51.29 4.56 -23.23
N SER A 24 51.78 4.88 -24.39
CA SER A 24 51.77 4.13 -25.62
C SER A 24 52.70 2.93 -25.54
N ARG A 25 52.33 1.76 -26.06
CA ARG A 25 53.28 0.82 -26.62
C ARG A 25 52.64 -0.04 -27.71
N SER A 26 53.29 0.09 -28.84
CA SER A 26 53.11 -0.57 -30.12
C SER A 26 53.69 -1.98 -30.18
N ARG A 27 53.33 -2.71 -31.25
CA ARG A 27 53.92 -3.89 -31.91
C ARG A 27 53.57 -5.23 -31.25
N ASP A 28 53.18 -6.28 -31.98
CA ASP A 28 53.80 -6.82 -33.18
C ASP A 28 52.81 -7.66 -34.02
N ARG A 29 52.96 -7.56 -35.33
CA ARG A 29 52.32 -8.43 -36.35
C ARG A 29 52.99 -9.79 -36.39
N LYS A 30 52.25 -10.84 -36.24
CA LYS A 30 52.61 -12.15 -36.84
C LYS A 30 51.44 -12.69 -37.66
N ALA A 31 51.61 -12.55 -38.95
CA ALA A 31 50.79 -13.24 -39.94
C ALA A 31 51.20 -14.71 -39.97
N ILE A 32 50.28 -15.59 -39.63
CA ILE A 32 50.38 -17.01 -39.89
C ILE A 32 49.34 -17.34 -40.94
N ARG A 33 49.86 -17.67 -42.14
CA ARG A 33 49.08 -18.26 -43.23
C ARG A 33 48.68 -19.69 -42.83
N LEU A 34 47.38 -19.91 -42.63
CA LEU A 34 46.79 -21.25 -42.71
C LEU A 34 45.69 -21.21 -43.73
N GLY A 35 46.05 -21.52 -44.93
CA GLY A 35 45.13 -21.76 -46.02
C GLY A 35 44.61 -23.19 -45.97
N ALA A 36 43.44 -23.37 -46.54
CA ALA A 36 42.92 -24.58 -47.17
C ALA A 36 42.11 -25.61 -46.38
N THR A 37 41.83 -25.45 -45.11
CA THR A 37 40.95 -26.40 -44.39
C THR A 37 39.57 -25.82 -43.99
N TYR A 38 39.34 -24.56 -44.27
CA TYR A 38 38.06 -23.87 -43.87
C TYR A 38 36.90 -24.04 -44.86
N ALA A 39 37.19 -24.49 -46.09
CA ALA A 39 36.15 -24.60 -47.11
C ALA A 39 35.21 -25.78 -46.88
N TRP A 40 35.67 -26.87 -46.33
CA TRP A 40 34.86 -28.05 -46.05
C TRP A 40 33.99 -27.90 -44.78
N PHE A 41 34.49 -27.22 -43.76
CA PHE A 41 33.72 -26.97 -42.55
C PHE A 41 32.52 -26.02 -42.75
N ARG A 42 32.64 -25.08 -43.71
CA ARG A 42 31.53 -24.18 -44.04
C ARG A 42 30.42 -24.89 -44.82
N ALA A 43 30.72 -25.85 -45.67
CA ALA A 43 29.68 -26.61 -46.40
C ALA A 43 28.86 -27.52 -45.47
N VAL A 44 29.52 -28.17 -44.48
CA VAL A 44 28.86 -29.05 -43.51
C VAL A 44 27.99 -28.25 -42.55
N LEU A 45 28.44 -27.05 -42.13
CA LEU A 45 27.72 -26.19 -41.20
C LEU A 45 26.43 -25.59 -41.82
N VAL A 46 26.49 -25.26 -43.12
CA VAL A 46 25.32 -24.73 -43.86
C VAL A 46 24.25 -25.80 -44.08
N ILE A 47 24.66 -27.06 -44.32
CA ILE A 47 23.71 -28.18 -44.47
C ILE A 47 23.06 -28.55 -43.13
N ALA A 48 23.80 -28.48 -42.02
CA ALA A 48 23.26 -28.70 -40.69
C ALA A 48 22.28 -27.59 -40.24
N LEU A 49 22.51 -26.35 -40.70
CA LEU A 49 21.61 -25.20 -40.36
C LEU A 49 20.31 -25.25 -41.18
N LEU A 50 20.31 -25.80 -42.39
CA LEU A 50 19.13 -25.95 -43.22
C LEU A 50 18.21 -27.11 -42.78
N ALA A 51 18.74 -28.11 -42.07
CA ALA A 51 17.95 -29.22 -41.51
C ALA A 51 17.18 -28.87 -40.26
N LEU A 52 17.52 -27.75 -39.56
CA LEU A 52 16.83 -27.27 -38.36
C LEU A 52 15.61 -26.37 -38.65
N LEU A 53 15.38 -26.01 -39.90
CA LEU A 53 14.27 -25.11 -40.29
C LEU A 53 12.98 -25.84 -40.73
N THR A 54 12.96 -27.19 -40.76
CA THR A 54 11.78 -27.95 -41.17
C THR A 54 10.99 -28.60 -40.02
N ALA A 55 11.31 -28.32 -38.76
CA ALA A 55 10.61 -28.87 -37.61
C ALA A 55 9.59 -27.91 -36.98
N CYS A 56 9.17 -26.85 -37.66
CA CYS A 56 7.98 -26.09 -37.28
C CYS A 56 6.77 -26.60 -38.08
N SER A 57 6.37 -27.82 -37.77
CA SER A 57 5.04 -28.31 -38.18
C SER A 57 4.01 -27.56 -37.29
N SER A 58 3.26 -26.70 -37.95
CA SER A 58 2.11 -25.99 -37.43
C SER A 58 1.09 -26.97 -36.87
N GLN A 59 1.16 -27.23 -35.57
CA GLN A 59 -0.04 -27.52 -34.79
C GLN A 59 -0.74 -26.19 -34.51
N SER A 60 -1.71 -25.88 -35.36
CA SER A 60 -2.78 -24.93 -35.02
C SER A 60 -3.65 -25.57 -33.91
N GLY A 61 -3.07 -25.73 -32.72
CA GLY A 61 -3.81 -25.89 -31.50
C GLY A 61 -4.53 -24.57 -31.25
N LYS A 62 -5.86 -24.59 -31.40
CA LYS A 62 -6.74 -23.54 -30.86
C LYS A 62 -6.15 -23.08 -29.53
N PRO A 63 -5.87 -21.77 -29.30
CA PRO A 63 -5.39 -21.32 -28.03
C PRO A 63 -6.37 -21.84 -26.98
N ALA A 64 -5.89 -22.67 -26.05
CA ALA A 64 -6.67 -23.01 -24.88
C ALA A 64 -7.00 -21.67 -24.24
N GLU A 65 -8.27 -21.33 -24.16
CA GLU A 65 -8.75 -20.23 -23.33
C GLU A 65 -8.25 -20.51 -21.93
N THR A 66 -7.15 -19.85 -21.56
CA THR A 66 -6.65 -19.87 -20.20
C THR A 66 -7.73 -19.17 -19.39
N LYS A 67 -8.58 -19.98 -18.72
CA LYS A 67 -9.54 -19.45 -17.77
C LYS A 67 -8.77 -18.49 -16.84
N PRO A 68 -9.18 -17.23 -16.68
CA PRO A 68 -8.46 -16.28 -15.87
C PRO A 68 -8.22 -16.91 -14.49
N GLU A 69 -6.97 -17.04 -14.11
CA GLU A 69 -6.60 -17.50 -12.77
C GLU A 69 -7.13 -16.46 -11.79
N VAL A 70 -8.21 -16.79 -11.10
CA VAL A 70 -8.79 -15.91 -10.07
C VAL A 70 -7.80 -15.88 -8.91
N LYS A 71 -7.02 -14.80 -8.83
CA LYS A 71 -6.11 -14.58 -7.70
C LYS A 71 -6.95 -14.54 -6.42
N PRO A 72 -6.53 -15.24 -5.35
CA PRO A 72 -7.24 -15.21 -4.07
C PRO A 72 -7.34 -13.78 -3.52
N ALA A 73 -8.31 -13.52 -2.66
CA ALA A 73 -8.46 -12.23 -1.99
C ALA A 73 -7.19 -11.88 -1.21
N GLU A 74 -6.81 -10.63 -1.24
CA GLU A 74 -5.71 -10.07 -0.45
C GLU A 74 -6.29 -9.35 0.76
N LEU A 75 -5.91 -9.77 1.96
CA LEU A 75 -6.31 -9.12 3.21
C LEU A 75 -5.13 -8.41 3.81
N ILE A 76 -5.28 -7.11 4.12
CA ILE A 76 -4.23 -6.29 4.73
C ILE A 76 -4.75 -5.56 5.97
N THR A 77 -3.81 -5.13 6.81
CA THR A 77 -4.11 -4.30 7.98
C THR A 77 -4.46 -2.87 7.58
N ALA A 78 -5.08 -2.15 8.49
CA ALA A 78 -5.51 -0.77 8.28
C ALA A 78 -4.37 0.17 7.89
N ARG A 79 -3.22 0.11 8.57
CA ARG A 79 -2.08 0.99 8.26
C ARG A 79 -1.47 0.67 6.90
N SER A 80 -1.43 -0.60 6.53
CA SER A 80 -0.99 -1.02 5.18
C SER A 80 -1.91 -0.47 4.09
N ALA A 81 -3.23 -0.50 4.30
CA ALA A 81 -4.19 0.12 3.41
C ALA A 81 -4.06 1.64 3.41
N PHE A 82 -3.98 2.25 4.61
CA PHE A 82 -3.89 3.69 4.79
C PHE A 82 -2.72 4.31 4.00
N GLN A 83 -1.55 3.68 4.02
CA GLN A 83 -0.39 4.17 3.27
C GLN A 83 -0.70 4.29 1.77
N LYS A 84 -1.38 3.29 1.19
CA LYS A 84 -1.77 3.29 -0.23
C LYS A 84 -2.82 4.37 -0.53
N LEU A 85 -3.82 4.49 0.34
CA LEU A 85 -4.91 5.46 0.23
C LEU A 85 -4.41 6.91 0.40
N TYR A 86 -3.50 7.13 1.36
CA TYR A 86 -2.93 8.45 1.64
C TYR A 86 -2.06 8.96 0.50
N VAL A 87 -1.29 8.09 -0.16
CA VAL A 87 -0.54 8.46 -1.37
C VAL A 87 -1.49 8.96 -2.47
N ALA A 88 -2.62 8.28 -2.70
CA ALA A 88 -3.62 8.71 -3.67
C ALA A 88 -4.28 10.04 -3.27
N ALA A 89 -4.61 10.20 -1.98
CA ALA A 89 -5.18 11.44 -1.46
C ALA A 89 -4.23 12.63 -1.60
N ARG A 90 -2.92 12.43 -1.35
CA ARG A 90 -1.89 13.47 -1.54
C ARG A 90 -1.69 13.81 -3.03
N GLY A 91 -1.93 12.88 -3.92
CA GLY A 91 -1.97 13.13 -5.37
C GLY A 91 -3.19 13.97 -5.81
N TRP A 92 -4.32 13.87 -5.08
CA TRP A 92 -5.50 14.68 -5.32
C TRP A 92 -5.37 16.11 -4.74
N ALA A 93 -4.86 16.23 -3.51
CA ALA A 93 -4.62 17.51 -2.85
C ALA A 93 -3.39 17.44 -1.95
N GLU A 94 -2.45 18.40 -2.13
CA GLU A 94 -1.20 18.43 -1.35
C GLU A 94 -1.44 18.63 0.15
N ASP A 95 -2.53 19.29 0.54
CA ASP A 95 -2.94 19.52 1.91
C ASP A 95 -3.94 18.49 2.43
N ALA A 96 -4.18 17.37 1.69
CA ALA A 96 -5.11 16.34 2.11
C ALA A 96 -4.76 15.79 3.50
N LYS A 97 -5.75 15.82 4.40
CA LYS A 97 -5.68 15.24 5.75
C LYS A 97 -6.77 14.19 5.92
N PRO A 98 -6.47 13.07 6.58
CA PRO A 98 -7.48 12.06 6.87
C PRO A 98 -8.44 12.54 7.95
N TYR A 99 -9.70 12.10 7.86
CA TYR A 99 -10.67 12.26 8.93
C TYR A 99 -11.34 10.93 9.33
N ARG A 100 -11.25 9.90 8.48
CA ARG A 100 -11.73 8.55 8.81
C ARG A 100 -10.96 7.50 8.03
N LEU A 101 -10.75 6.35 8.68
CA LEU A 101 -10.29 5.11 8.06
C LEU A 101 -11.19 3.99 8.55
N GLU A 102 -11.76 3.19 7.64
CA GLU A 102 -12.69 2.12 8.01
C GLU A 102 -12.50 0.88 7.15
N SER A 103 -12.70 -0.29 7.72
CA SER A 103 -12.81 -1.53 6.96
C SER A 103 -14.25 -1.70 6.44
N ILE A 104 -14.36 -2.37 5.30
CA ILE A 104 -15.65 -2.74 4.72
C ILE A 104 -15.80 -4.25 4.84
N VAL A 105 -16.91 -4.68 5.44
CA VAL A 105 -17.23 -6.11 5.59
C VAL A 105 -17.47 -6.72 4.21
N THR A 106 -16.79 -7.81 3.93
CA THR A 106 -16.91 -8.58 2.68
C THR A 106 -16.98 -10.05 2.99
N THR A 107 -17.31 -10.87 2.00
CA THR A 107 -17.28 -12.32 2.12
C THR A 107 -15.88 -12.92 2.11
N ASP A 108 -14.86 -12.12 1.81
CA ASP A 108 -13.46 -12.60 1.71
C ASP A 108 -12.76 -12.75 3.06
N GLY A 109 -13.31 -12.16 4.13
CA GLY A 109 -12.73 -12.25 5.47
C GLY A 109 -13.68 -11.77 6.55
N ASN A 110 -13.47 -12.26 7.77
CA ASN A 110 -14.30 -11.94 8.95
C ASN A 110 -13.68 -10.87 9.87
N GLY A 111 -12.49 -10.39 9.58
CA GLY A 111 -11.80 -9.36 10.37
C GLY A 111 -11.14 -9.85 11.67
N HIS A 112 -11.16 -11.16 11.99
CA HIS A 112 -10.68 -11.70 13.27
C HIS A 112 -9.16 -11.65 13.45
N ASP A 113 -8.41 -11.28 12.42
CA ASP A 113 -6.96 -11.11 12.44
C ASP A 113 -6.52 -9.65 12.27
N GLY A 114 -7.46 -8.71 12.40
CA GLY A 114 -7.19 -7.28 12.21
C GLY A 114 -7.08 -6.86 10.75
N LYS A 115 -7.37 -7.76 9.79
CA LYS A 115 -7.24 -7.47 8.37
C LYS A 115 -8.60 -7.42 7.69
N SER A 116 -8.63 -6.72 6.56
CA SER A 116 -9.80 -6.69 5.69
C SER A 116 -9.36 -6.73 4.22
N ALA A 117 -10.24 -7.27 3.37
CA ALA A 117 -10.09 -7.24 1.93
C ALA A 117 -10.45 -5.88 1.34
N MET A 118 -11.12 -5.02 2.10
CA MET A 118 -11.48 -3.68 1.64
C MET A 118 -11.35 -2.66 2.77
N TRP A 119 -10.70 -1.53 2.44
CA TRP A 119 -10.53 -0.38 3.33
C TRP A 119 -10.93 0.91 2.64
N ARG A 120 -11.66 1.77 3.34
CA ARG A 120 -11.97 3.13 2.88
C ARG A 120 -11.24 4.14 3.75
N GLY A 121 -10.53 5.05 3.11
CA GLY A 121 -9.96 6.24 3.75
C GLY A 121 -10.64 7.49 3.23
N SER A 122 -11.09 8.34 4.13
CA SER A 122 -11.75 9.60 3.81
C SER A 122 -10.83 10.76 4.18
N PHE A 123 -10.67 11.69 3.24
CA PHE A 123 -9.71 12.79 3.31
C PHE A 123 -10.37 14.11 2.97
N ALA A 124 -9.91 15.18 3.61
CA ALA A 124 -10.37 16.54 3.34
C ALA A 124 -9.21 17.46 2.98
N SER A 125 -9.47 18.41 2.09
CA SER A 125 -8.58 19.49 1.71
C SER A 125 -9.21 20.83 2.05
N SER A 126 -8.56 21.59 2.91
CA SER A 126 -9.00 22.95 3.23
C SER A 126 -8.81 23.91 2.06
N THR A 127 -7.76 23.70 1.27
CA THR A 127 -7.46 24.53 0.08
C THR A 127 -8.50 24.33 -1.01
N LYS A 128 -8.91 23.08 -1.27
CA LYS A 128 -9.97 22.76 -2.23
C LYS A 128 -11.38 22.99 -1.67
N ARG A 129 -11.53 23.05 -0.36
CA ARG A 129 -12.82 23.05 0.35
C ARG A 129 -13.68 21.85 -0.02
N SER A 130 -13.01 20.72 -0.24
CA SER A 130 -13.63 19.45 -0.68
C SER A 130 -13.11 18.31 0.18
N GLU A 131 -13.94 17.27 0.26
CA GLU A 131 -13.58 15.97 0.81
C GLU A 131 -13.69 14.90 -0.27
N LYS A 132 -12.90 13.84 -0.11
CA LYS A 132 -12.88 12.72 -1.04
C LYS A 132 -12.48 11.45 -0.32
N PHE A 133 -13.17 10.34 -0.63
CA PHE A 133 -12.75 9.04 -0.16
C PHE A 133 -12.02 8.25 -1.25
N TYR A 134 -11.20 7.33 -0.79
CA TYR A 134 -10.55 6.31 -1.61
C TYR A 134 -10.80 4.95 -0.99
N THR A 135 -11.02 3.94 -1.82
CA THR A 135 -11.19 2.55 -1.38
C THR A 135 -10.03 1.72 -1.91
N TRP A 136 -9.29 1.08 -1.02
CA TRP A 136 -8.40 0.00 -1.39
C TRP A 136 -9.20 -1.31 -1.41
N SER A 137 -9.04 -2.09 -2.47
CA SER A 137 -9.68 -3.39 -2.64
C SER A 137 -8.64 -4.45 -2.97
N GLY A 138 -8.60 -5.51 -2.18
CA GLY A 138 -7.99 -6.80 -2.47
C GLY A 138 -9.04 -7.89 -2.64
N SER A 139 -10.32 -7.50 -2.63
CA SER A 139 -11.48 -8.39 -2.67
C SER A 139 -11.64 -9.11 -4.00
N THR A 140 -12.26 -10.28 -3.94
CA THR A 140 -12.75 -11.05 -5.08
C THR A 140 -14.27 -11.21 -5.07
N ALA A 141 -14.94 -10.58 -4.08
CA ALA A 141 -16.39 -10.62 -3.95
C ALA A 141 -17.08 -9.98 -5.17
N GLU A 142 -18.22 -10.49 -5.54
CA GLU A 142 -19.04 -9.92 -6.60
C GLU A 142 -19.46 -8.49 -6.25
N GLY A 143 -19.32 -7.58 -7.21
CA GLY A 143 -19.60 -6.15 -7.01
C GLY A 143 -18.54 -5.36 -6.26
N ALA A 144 -17.45 -5.99 -5.80
CA ALA A 144 -16.32 -5.26 -5.24
C ALA A 144 -15.63 -4.40 -6.31
N PRO A 145 -15.05 -3.24 -5.93
CA PRO A 145 -14.21 -2.45 -6.82
C PRO A 145 -13.01 -3.25 -7.32
N GLU A 146 -12.42 -2.82 -8.43
CA GLU A 146 -11.18 -3.41 -8.95
C GLU A 146 -10.09 -3.41 -7.89
N ARG A 147 -9.17 -4.39 -7.98
CA ARG A 147 -8.04 -4.49 -7.06
C ARG A 147 -7.17 -3.25 -7.13
N GLY A 148 -6.73 -2.78 -5.96
CA GLY A 148 -5.93 -1.57 -5.82
C GLY A 148 -6.71 -0.42 -5.22
N VAL A 149 -6.26 0.80 -5.49
CA VAL A 149 -6.87 2.03 -4.95
C VAL A 149 -7.85 2.62 -5.96
N ASN A 150 -9.09 2.74 -5.54
CA ASN A 150 -10.20 3.26 -6.33
C ASN A 150 -10.65 4.62 -5.77
N PRO A 151 -10.68 5.69 -6.56
CA PRO A 151 -11.18 6.98 -6.13
C PRO A 151 -12.71 6.95 -5.99
N GLY A 152 -13.22 7.56 -4.93
CA GLY A 152 -14.64 7.85 -4.75
C GLY A 152 -15.03 9.22 -5.29
N THR A 153 -16.29 9.61 -5.00
CA THR A 153 -16.81 10.93 -5.32
C THR A 153 -16.17 12.01 -4.44
N GLU A 154 -16.14 13.21 -4.96
CA GLU A 154 -15.74 14.41 -4.26
C GLU A 154 -16.99 15.15 -3.77
N ASP A 155 -16.95 15.66 -2.54
CA ASP A 155 -18.03 16.44 -1.92
C ASP A 155 -17.46 17.67 -1.23
N SER A 156 -18.34 18.55 -0.78
CA SER A 156 -17.97 19.78 -0.10
C SER A 156 -17.46 19.50 1.32
N TYR A 157 -16.40 20.17 1.71
CA TYR A 157 -15.81 20.11 3.05
C TYR A 157 -15.93 21.44 3.79
N SER A 158 -16.35 21.35 5.06
CA SER A 158 -16.30 22.45 6.01
C SER A 158 -15.51 22.05 7.27
N PRO A 159 -14.48 22.80 7.66
CA PRO A 159 -13.72 22.52 8.89
C PRO A 159 -14.56 22.59 10.18
N SER A 160 -15.71 23.27 10.13
CA SER A 160 -16.63 23.36 11.27
C SER A 160 -17.56 22.15 11.42
N ASN A 161 -17.57 21.23 10.44
CA ASN A 161 -18.38 20.02 10.51
C ASN A 161 -17.71 19.01 11.47
N SER A 162 -18.41 18.69 12.57
CA SER A 162 -17.91 17.74 13.58
C SER A 162 -17.79 16.30 13.08
N SER A 163 -18.46 15.95 11.98
CA SER A 163 -18.41 14.60 11.42
C SER A 163 -17.20 14.36 10.50
N THR A 164 -16.51 15.42 10.08
CA THR A 164 -15.37 15.36 9.17
C THR A 164 -14.11 16.02 9.76
N GLN A 165 -13.91 15.81 11.05
CA GLN A 165 -12.75 16.35 11.75
C GLN A 165 -11.47 15.64 11.38
N VAL A 166 -10.56 16.38 10.75
CA VAL A 166 -9.29 15.84 10.29
C VAL A 166 -8.33 15.59 11.45
N PHE A 167 -7.51 14.57 11.32
CA PHE A 167 -6.44 14.26 12.26
C PHE A 167 -5.07 14.28 11.61
N ASP A 168 -4.03 14.42 12.44
CA ASP A 168 -2.66 14.27 11.98
C ASP A 168 -2.29 12.78 11.90
N VAL A 169 -1.68 12.37 10.80
CA VAL A 169 -1.25 10.99 10.57
C VAL A 169 -0.27 10.48 11.64
N ALA A 170 0.42 11.38 12.32
CA ALA A 170 1.33 11.06 13.41
C ALA A 170 0.63 10.40 14.62
N PHE A 171 -0.67 10.56 14.76
CA PHE A 171 -1.47 9.90 15.80
C PHE A 171 -1.83 8.45 15.45
N LEU A 172 -1.82 8.05 14.18
CA LEU A 172 -2.12 6.69 13.75
C LEU A 172 -0.89 5.77 13.91
N LYS A 173 -0.54 5.41 15.14
CA LYS A 173 0.62 4.58 15.46
C LYS A 173 0.27 3.11 15.60
N ILE A 174 -0.90 2.81 16.16
CA ILE A 174 -1.40 1.46 16.40
C ILE A 174 -2.15 0.97 15.16
N ASP A 175 -1.87 -0.25 14.74
CA ASP A 175 -2.56 -0.87 13.60
C ASP A 175 -3.82 -1.62 14.04
N SER A 176 -4.66 -2.03 13.11
CA SER A 176 -5.94 -2.68 13.36
C SER A 176 -5.82 -4.02 14.10
N ASP A 177 -4.76 -4.80 13.85
CA ASP A 177 -4.48 -6.05 14.56
C ASP A 177 -4.13 -5.81 16.03
N GLN A 178 -3.38 -4.76 16.33
CA GLN A 178 -3.05 -4.36 17.69
C GLN A 178 -4.28 -3.84 18.45
N ALA A 179 -5.13 -3.04 17.77
CA ALA A 179 -6.39 -2.58 18.32
C ALA A 179 -7.34 -3.74 18.61
N LEU A 180 -7.41 -4.75 17.72
CA LEU A 180 -8.16 -5.97 17.94
C LEU A 180 -7.66 -6.71 19.17
N ALA A 181 -6.35 -6.90 19.33
CA ALA A 181 -5.79 -7.60 20.48
C ALA A 181 -6.16 -6.95 21.81
N THR A 182 -6.27 -5.61 21.84
CA THR A 182 -6.78 -4.89 23.02
C THR A 182 -8.29 -5.12 23.17
N ALA A 183 -9.07 -5.03 22.12
CA ALA A 183 -10.52 -5.21 22.17
C ALA A 183 -10.93 -6.63 22.60
N GLN A 184 -10.18 -7.66 22.18
CA GLN A 184 -10.40 -9.04 22.56
C GLN A 184 -10.31 -9.22 24.08
N LYS A 185 -9.32 -8.62 24.75
CA LYS A 185 -9.15 -8.63 26.20
C LYS A 185 -10.28 -7.93 26.96
N HIS A 186 -11.03 -7.08 26.28
CA HIS A 186 -12.10 -6.26 26.86
C HIS A 186 -13.50 -6.69 26.37
N GLY A 187 -13.71 -8.00 26.23
CA GLY A 187 -15.01 -8.62 25.93
C GLY A 187 -15.10 -9.21 24.51
N GLY A 188 -14.17 -8.85 23.61
CA GLY A 188 -14.19 -9.38 22.23
C GLY A 188 -14.06 -10.89 22.16
N ASP A 189 -13.17 -11.48 22.97
CA ASP A 189 -12.99 -12.95 23.01
C ASP A 189 -14.26 -13.67 23.45
N GLU A 190 -15.03 -13.11 24.38
CA GLU A 190 -16.30 -13.71 24.82
C GLU A 190 -17.35 -13.73 23.70
N ILE A 191 -17.39 -12.66 22.88
CA ILE A 191 -18.30 -12.61 21.73
C ILE A 191 -17.92 -13.68 20.71
N LEU A 192 -16.63 -13.76 20.35
CA LEU A 192 -16.15 -14.70 19.33
C LEU A 192 -16.22 -16.16 19.81
N GLN A 193 -16.11 -16.43 21.11
CA GLN A 193 -16.32 -17.77 21.66
C GLN A 193 -17.79 -18.21 21.60
N LYS A 194 -18.73 -17.29 21.86
CA LYS A 194 -20.17 -17.56 21.80
C LYS A 194 -20.68 -17.67 20.37
N GLU A 195 -20.15 -16.81 19.50
CA GLU A 195 -20.60 -16.68 18.12
C GLU A 195 -19.37 -16.49 17.19
N PRO A 196 -18.72 -17.60 16.79
CA PRO A 196 -17.47 -17.55 16.01
C PRO A 196 -17.59 -16.89 14.63
N ASP A 197 -18.81 -16.86 14.07
CA ASP A 197 -19.06 -16.25 12.76
C ASP A 197 -19.33 -14.75 12.81
N THR A 198 -19.33 -14.14 14.02
CA THR A 198 -19.54 -12.70 14.17
C THR A 198 -18.43 -11.95 13.46
N PRO A 199 -18.72 -11.13 12.43
CA PRO A 199 -17.68 -10.34 11.78
C PRO A 199 -17.15 -9.25 12.70
N VAL A 200 -15.87 -8.90 12.50
CA VAL A 200 -15.24 -7.76 13.17
C VAL A 200 -14.85 -6.73 12.13
N PHE A 201 -15.23 -5.49 12.35
CA PHE A 201 -14.80 -4.40 11.50
C PHE A 201 -14.29 -3.22 12.32
N TYR A 202 -13.61 -2.30 11.66
CA TYR A 202 -12.76 -1.30 12.27
C TYR A 202 -13.11 0.08 11.74
N ILE A 203 -13.20 1.05 12.63
CA ILE A 203 -13.30 2.45 12.25
C ILE A 203 -12.29 3.22 13.09
N CYS A 204 -11.51 4.10 12.44
CA CYS A 204 -10.60 5.02 13.10
C CYS A 204 -11.02 6.44 12.74
N ASP A 205 -11.36 7.23 13.74
CA ASP A 205 -11.71 8.63 13.57
C ASP A 205 -11.34 9.48 14.79
N TRP A 206 -11.44 10.82 14.63
CA TRP A 206 -11.05 11.76 15.64
C TRP A 206 -12.18 12.03 16.64
N ASN A 207 -11.88 11.83 17.92
CA ASN A 207 -12.79 12.24 18.99
C ASN A 207 -12.48 13.68 19.41
N HIS A 208 -13.27 14.62 18.88
CA HIS A 208 -13.08 16.04 19.13
C HIS A 208 -13.18 16.41 20.62
N ASN A 209 -14.12 15.82 21.37
CA ASN A 209 -14.37 16.18 22.76
C ASN A 209 -13.18 15.83 23.67
N LYS A 210 -12.42 14.80 23.32
CA LYS A 210 -11.30 14.29 24.10
C LYS A 210 -9.94 14.55 23.46
N ASN A 211 -9.95 15.07 22.22
CA ASN A 211 -8.74 15.36 21.45
C ASN A 211 -7.85 14.12 21.29
N GLU A 212 -8.47 12.99 20.92
CA GLU A 212 -7.83 11.69 20.77
C GLU A 212 -8.23 11.03 19.44
N LEU A 213 -7.31 10.29 18.82
CA LEU A 213 -7.61 9.42 17.67
C LEU A 213 -8.01 8.05 18.22
N VAL A 214 -9.17 7.55 17.79
CA VAL A 214 -9.79 6.36 18.38
C VAL A 214 -10.00 5.28 17.33
N TRP A 215 -9.57 4.07 17.63
CA TRP A 215 -10.05 2.85 16.99
C TRP A 215 -11.35 2.38 17.65
N HIS A 216 -12.39 2.25 16.86
CA HIS A 216 -13.62 1.55 17.22
C HIS A 216 -13.53 0.14 16.63
N VAL A 217 -13.30 -0.85 17.47
CA VAL A 217 -13.31 -2.27 17.09
C VAL A 217 -14.72 -2.81 17.35
N ILE A 218 -15.42 -3.18 16.28
CA ILE A 218 -16.84 -3.44 16.27
C ILE A 218 -17.08 -4.93 15.97
N PHE A 219 -17.68 -5.63 16.92
CA PHE A 219 -18.05 -7.04 16.80
C PHE A 219 -19.52 -7.13 16.36
N GLY A 220 -19.75 -7.32 15.06
CA GLY A 220 -21.07 -7.34 14.42
C GLY A 220 -20.98 -6.92 12.96
N ALA A 221 -22.11 -7.00 12.23
CA ALA A 221 -22.16 -6.66 10.82
C ALA A 221 -22.28 -5.15 10.54
N SER A 222 -22.70 -4.36 11.53
CA SER A 222 -22.85 -2.90 11.44
C SER A 222 -22.76 -2.28 12.83
N ARG A 223 -22.61 -0.95 12.91
CA ARG A 223 -22.67 -0.23 14.20
C ARG A 223 -23.99 -0.45 14.93
N ASP A 224 -25.11 -0.43 14.21
CA ASP A 224 -26.45 -0.54 14.80
C ASP A 224 -26.76 -1.94 15.32
N THR A 225 -26.11 -2.97 14.76
CA THR A 225 -26.32 -4.38 15.14
C THR A 225 -25.11 -4.95 15.88
N ALA A 226 -24.17 -4.09 16.31
CA ALA A 226 -22.98 -4.49 17.03
C ALA A 226 -23.34 -5.12 18.39
N LYS A 227 -22.72 -6.25 18.69
CA LYS A 227 -22.83 -6.93 19.99
C LYS A 227 -21.91 -6.29 21.01
N LEU A 228 -20.80 -5.76 20.53
CA LEU A 228 -19.79 -5.08 21.32
C LEU A 228 -19.05 -4.09 20.41
N THR A 229 -18.78 -2.91 20.94
CA THR A 229 -17.84 -1.96 20.37
C THR A 229 -16.83 -1.56 21.43
N VAL A 230 -15.57 -1.72 21.14
CA VAL A 230 -14.45 -1.36 22.02
C VAL A 230 -13.68 -0.20 21.41
N ALA A 231 -13.54 0.88 22.18
CA ALA A 231 -12.72 2.01 21.83
C ALA A 231 -11.29 1.82 22.35
N VAL A 232 -10.30 1.99 21.46
CA VAL A 232 -8.86 1.86 21.74
C VAL A 232 -8.15 3.11 21.24
N ASP A 233 -7.22 3.65 22.01
CA ASP A 233 -6.40 4.79 21.58
C ASP A 233 -5.49 4.39 20.40
N ALA A 234 -5.62 5.09 19.28
CA ALA A 234 -4.88 4.79 18.06
C ALA A 234 -3.39 5.20 18.14
N SER A 235 -2.99 5.94 19.17
CA SER A 235 -1.61 6.38 19.38
C SER A 235 -0.85 5.50 20.37
N THR A 236 -1.53 4.92 21.36
CA THR A 236 -0.90 4.14 22.44
C THR A 236 -1.30 2.67 22.44
N GLY A 237 -2.48 2.33 21.93
CA GLY A 237 -3.06 0.99 22.00
C GLY A 237 -3.83 0.70 23.28
N ASP A 238 -3.99 1.70 24.14
CA ASP A 238 -4.66 1.55 25.43
C ASP A 238 -6.18 1.41 25.22
N PHE A 239 -6.78 0.59 26.08
CA PHE A 239 -8.24 0.50 26.17
C PHE A 239 -8.81 1.81 26.71
N LEU A 240 -9.79 2.37 26.02
CA LEU A 240 -10.47 3.59 26.44
C LEU A 240 -11.81 3.29 27.12
N ARG A 241 -12.67 2.54 26.46
CA ARG A 241 -14.03 2.23 26.93
C ARG A 241 -14.71 1.19 26.07
N VAL A 242 -15.77 0.57 26.61
CA VAL A 242 -16.81 -0.10 25.82
C VAL A 242 -17.86 0.95 25.42
N GLU A 243 -18.23 0.93 24.15
CA GLU A 243 -19.27 1.79 23.59
C GLU A 243 -20.58 1.00 23.48
N LYS A 244 -21.68 1.68 23.65
CA LYS A 244 -23.03 1.09 23.57
C LYS A 244 -23.69 1.51 22.25
#